data_fab4bb56fe6938f4da46e17d40ea95f9
#
_entry.id   fab4bb56fe6938f4da46e17d40ea95f9
#
_cell.length_a   1.000
_cell.length_b   1.000
_cell.length_c   1.000
_cell.angle_alpha   90.00
_cell.angle_beta   90.00
_cell.angle_gamma   90.00
#
_symmetry.space_group_name_H-M   'P 1'
#
loop_
_entity.id
_entity.type
_entity.pdbx_description
1 polymer ?
#
loop_
_entity_poly.entity_id
_entity_poly.type
_entity_poly.pdbx_seq_one_letter_code
_entity_poly.pdbx_strand_id
1 'polypeptide(L)'
;MDRKALESGARQILLTNLRKGVADWNGKTFSFVVPSLRGYPFQWFWDSCFHAIALIHLDREQAKAEMKTLMSAALPDGFIPHIVFWEMGKQPEFLSHNIVGRTAECYSSTMQPPIIAYAVERIYRATGDEEFRRHAIPVLTAYYRWLERVRDPDEDG
;
A
#
# COMPACT_ATOMS: atom_id res chain seq x y z
N MET A 1 24.86 12.18 13.54
CA MET A 1 23.74 12.69 12.74
C MET A 1 22.70 13.23 13.70
N ASP A 2 22.27 14.47 13.55
CA ASP A 2 21.24 15.05 14.42
C ASP A 2 19.88 14.40 14.16
N ARG A 3 19.30 13.80 15.19
CA ARG A 3 18.00 13.10 15.12
C ARG A 3 16.88 14.03 14.64
N LYS A 4 16.85 15.28 15.11
CA LYS A 4 15.84 16.25 14.70
C LYS A 4 15.94 16.63 13.22
N ALA A 5 17.15 16.77 12.70
CA ALA A 5 17.38 17.03 11.28
C ALA A 5 16.94 15.84 10.43
N LEU A 6 17.20 14.59 10.86
CA LEU A 6 16.74 13.38 10.19
C LEU A 6 15.22 13.28 10.16
N GLU A 7 14.56 13.48 11.31
CA GLU A 7 13.09 13.46 11.41
C GLU A 7 12.44 14.55 10.55
N SER A 8 13.02 15.76 10.53
CA SER A 8 12.55 16.87 9.69
C SER A 8 12.68 16.54 8.20
N GLY A 9 13.83 16.01 7.77
CA GLY A 9 14.07 15.61 6.38
C GLY A 9 13.13 14.48 5.93
N ALA A 10 12.96 13.45 6.76
CA ALA A 10 12.04 12.35 6.48
C ALA A 10 10.59 12.85 6.36
N ARG A 11 10.15 13.69 7.29
CA ARG A 11 8.81 14.32 7.24
C ARG A 11 8.62 15.11 5.95
N GLN A 12 9.59 15.93 5.57
CA GLN A 12 9.50 16.72 4.35
C GLN A 12 9.35 15.86 3.11
N ILE A 13 10.15 14.81 2.97
CA ILE A 13 10.08 13.87 1.83
C ILE A 13 8.71 13.19 1.77
N LEU A 14 8.25 12.60 2.88
CA LEU A 14 6.99 11.88 2.93
C LEU A 14 5.79 12.79 2.63
N LEU A 15 5.77 14.03 3.16
CA LEU A 15 4.72 14.99 2.89
C LEU A 15 4.74 15.51 1.45
N THR A 16 5.92 15.71 0.86
CA THR A 16 6.05 16.10 -0.55
C THR A 16 5.53 15.02 -1.48
N ASN A 17 5.75 13.75 -1.14
CA ASN A 17 5.32 12.59 -1.92
C ASN A 17 3.89 12.14 -1.61
N LEU A 18 3.20 12.78 -0.67
CA LEU A 18 1.83 12.42 -0.30
C LEU A 18 0.84 12.76 -1.41
N ARG A 19 -0.06 11.79 -1.72
CA ARG A 19 -1.18 11.91 -2.64
C ARG A 19 -2.49 11.66 -1.89
N LYS A 20 -3.47 12.52 -2.12
CA LYS A 20 -4.82 12.41 -1.55
C LYS A 20 -5.87 12.77 -2.59
N GLY A 21 -6.96 12.05 -2.61
CA GLY A 21 -8.05 12.32 -3.53
C GLY A 21 -9.16 11.31 -3.47
N VAL A 22 -9.99 11.34 -4.49
CA VAL A 22 -11.03 10.35 -4.78
C VAL A 22 -10.74 9.80 -6.17
N ALA A 23 -10.70 8.48 -6.28
CA ALA A 23 -10.45 7.82 -7.55
C ALA A 23 -11.72 7.83 -8.42
N ASP A 24 -11.63 8.39 -9.62
CA ASP A 24 -12.78 8.54 -10.54
C ASP A 24 -13.36 7.20 -10.97
N TRP A 25 -12.51 6.16 -11.04
CA TRP A 25 -12.89 4.85 -11.53
C TRP A 25 -13.66 3.97 -10.53
N ASN A 26 -13.64 4.27 -9.21
CA ASN A 26 -14.33 3.49 -8.20
C ASN A 26 -14.95 4.32 -7.05
N GLY A 27 -14.78 5.64 -7.07
CA GLY A 27 -15.30 6.55 -6.04
C GLY A 27 -14.66 6.43 -4.66
N LYS A 28 -13.60 5.63 -4.51
CA LYS A 28 -12.91 5.46 -3.22
C LYS A 28 -11.97 6.61 -2.94
N THR A 29 -11.94 7.06 -1.69
CA THR A 29 -10.91 7.98 -1.21
C THR A 29 -9.58 7.26 -1.07
N PHE A 30 -8.49 7.97 -1.39
CA PHE A 30 -7.13 7.49 -1.22
C PHE A 30 -6.26 8.51 -0.50
N SER A 31 -5.29 8.00 0.26
CA SER A 31 -4.23 8.80 0.90
C SER A 31 -2.99 7.92 1.06
N PHE A 32 -1.99 8.12 0.20
CA PHE A 32 -0.78 7.32 0.18
C PHE A 32 0.44 8.14 -0.21
N VAL A 33 1.63 7.64 0.11
CA VAL A 33 2.91 8.23 -0.26
C VAL A 33 3.47 7.51 -1.48
N VAL A 34 3.84 8.26 -2.53
CA VAL A 34 4.54 7.69 -3.67
C VAL A 34 6.03 7.54 -3.37
N PRO A 35 6.71 6.46 -3.83
CA PRO A 35 8.15 6.31 -3.64
C PRO A 35 8.95 7.44 -4.31
N SER A 36 8.51 7.91 -5.47
CA SER A 36 9.12 9.00 -6.22
C SER A 36 8.10 9.70 -7.11
N LEU A 37 8.10 11.04 -7.10
CA LEU A 37 7.20 11.85 -7.92
C LEU A 37 7.38 11.67 -9.43
N ARG A 38 8.60 11.36 -9.88
CA ARG A 38 8.94 11.25 -11.31
C ARG A 38 9.11 9.82 -11.78
N GLY A 39 9.71 8.94 -10.96
CA GLY A 39 10.02 7.57 -11.34
C GLY A 39 8.94 6.57 -10.96
N TYR A 40 8.30 6.77 -9.80
CA TYR A 40 7.33 5.82 -9.23
C TYR A 40 6.12 6.56 -8.64
N PRO A 41 5.31 7.25 -9.45
CA PRO A 41 4.28 8.18 -8.99
C PRO A 41 2.94 7.50 -8.61
N PHE A 42 2.95 6.20 -8.28
CA PHE A 42 1.78 5.40 -7.96
C PHE A 42 1.88 4.81 -6.56
N GLN A 43 0.80 4.23 -6.06
CA GLN A 43 0.84 3.42 -4.85
C GLN A 43 1.47 2.07 -5.17
N TRP A 44 2.59 1.76 -4.48
CA TRP A 44 3.29 0.49 -4.56
C TRP A 44 3.10 -0.26 -3.25
N PHE A 45 2.82 -1.57 -3.32
CA PHE A 45 2.40 -2.39 -2.19
C PHE A 45 3.41 -2.37 -1.02
N TRP A 46 4.64 -2.85 -1.22
CA TRP A 46 5.61 -2.94 -0.13
C TRP A 46 6.16 -1.57 0.27
N ASP A 47 6.27 -0.64 -0.71
CA ASP A 47 6.67 0.74 -0.44
C ASP A 47 5.69 1.42 0.52
N SER A 48 4.37 1.26 0.29
CA SER A 48 3.34 1.73 1.22
C SER A 48 3.48 1.13 2.60
N CYS A 49 3.84 -0.15 2.71
CA CYS A 49 4.10 -0.79 4.01
C CYS A 49 5.29 -0.14 4.73
N PHE A 50 6.40 0.12 4.04
CA PHE A 50 7.57 0.80 4.60
C PHE A 50 7.29 2.27 4.94
N HIS A 51 6.56 2.98 4.06
CA HIS A 51 6.12 4.35 4.33
C HIS A 51 5.26 4.41 5.60
N ALA A 52 4.30 3.50 5.76
CA ALA A 52 3.44 3.44 6.93
C ALA A 52 4.23 3.16 8.21
N ILE A 53 5.23 2.28 8.18
CA ILE A 53 6.13 2.02 9.32
C ILE A 53 6.93 3.28 9.69
N ALA A 54 7.44 4.03 8.72
CA ALA A 54 8.12 5.29 8.97
C ALA A 54 7.16 6.36 9.51
N LEU A 55 5.94 6.45 8.96
CA LEU A 55 4.90 7.39 9.35
C LEU A 55 4.42 7.19 10.80
N ILE A 56 4.52 6.01 11.39
CA ILE A 56 4.20 5.78 12.81
C ILE A 56 4.92 6.80 13.73
N HIS A 57 6.13 7.19 13.37
CA HIS A 57 6.97 8.11 14.14
C HIS A 57 6.70 9.59 13.83
N LEU A 58 5.95 9.89 12.76
CA LEU A 58 5.75 11.25 12.24
C LEU A 58 4.28 11.68 12.23
N ASP A 59 3.40 10.79 11.75
CA ASP A 59 1.96 11.00 11.59
C ASP A 59 1.22 9.65 11.59
N ARG A 60 0.71 9.25 12.76
CA ARG A 60 0.04 7.95 12.95
C ARG A 60 -1.27 7.85 12.16
N GLU A 61 -1.98 8.96 11.98
CA GLU A 61 -3.23 8.96 11.20
C GLU A 61 -2.93 8.74 9.71
N GLN A 62 -1.86 9.36 9.19
CA GLN A 62 -1.43 9.11 7.82
C GLN A 62 -0.90 7.67 7.65
N ALA A 63 -0.22 7.09 8.65
CA ALA A 63 0.17 5.68 8.61
C ALA A 63 -1.04 4.74 8.46
N LYS A 64 -2.11 4.99 9.23
CA LYS A 64 -3.38 4.25 9.09
C LYS A 64 -4.05 4.48 7.74
N ALA A 65 -4.08 5.73 7.26
CA ALA A 65 -4.67 6.08 5.97
C ALA A 65 -3.94 5.40 4.80
N GLU A 66 -2.63 5.32 4.84
CA GLU A 66 -1.78 4.61 3.88
C GLU A 66 -2.21 3.13 3.77
N MET A 67 -2.30 2.44 4.90
CA MET A 67 -2.70 1.03 4.92
C MET A 67 -4.17 0.82 4.57
N LYS A 68 -5.09 1.69 5.03
CA LYS A 68 -6.50 1.62 4.63
C LYS A 68 -6.66 1.79 3.12
N THR A 69 -5.91 2.71 2.50
CA THR A 69 -5.90 2.91 1.05
C THR A 69 -5.43 1.63 0.35
N LEU A 70 -4.28 1.07 0.74
CA LEU A 70 -3.75 -0.16 0.15
C LEU A 70 -4.74 -1.33 0.28
N MET A 71 -5.28 -1.56 1.49
CA MET A 71 -6.26 -2.61 1.75
C MET A 71 -7.57 -2.42 0.95
N SER A 72 -7.96 -1.18 0.68
CA SER A 72 -9.16 -0.89 -0.12
C SER A 72 -9.02 -1.28 -1.59
N ALA A 73 -7.79 -1.53 -2.07
CA ALA A 73 -7.52 -2.04 -3.41
C ALA A 73 -7.67 -3.57 -3.52
N ALA A 74 -7.95 -4.26 -2.41
CA ALA A 74 -8.17 -5.70 -2.43
C ALA A 74 -9.31 -6.09 -3.39
N LEU A 75 -9.06 -7.11 -4.21
CA LEU A 75 -10.03 -7.66 -5.14
C LEU A 75 -10.96 -8.67 -4.44
N PRO A 76 -12.09 -9.04 -5.07
CA PRO A 76 -13.06 -9.97 -4.46
C PRO A 76 -12.48 -11.35 -4.11
N ASP A 77 -11.45 -11.80 -4.82
CA ASP A 77 -10.75 -13.07 -4.56
C ASP A 77 -9.72 -13.00 -3.43
N GLY A 78 -9.43 -11.79 -2.90
CA GLY A 78 -8.47 -11.49 -1.85
C GLY A 78 -7.15 -10.92 -2.35
N PHE A 79 -6.87 -10.89 -3.66
CA PHE A 79 -5.63 -10.34 -4.18
C PHE A 79 -5.49 -8.85 -3.89
N ILE A 80 -4.30 -8.41 -3.43
CA ILE A 80 -3.93 -7.00 -3.33
C ILE A 80 -2.82 -6.73 -4.36
N PRO A 81 -3.05 -5.87 -5.36
CA PRO A 81 -2.09 -5.59 -6.42
C PRO A 81 -0.80 -4.93 -5.91
N HIS A 82 0.33 -5.17 -6.61
CA HIS A 82 1.56 -4.51 -6.26
C HIS A 82 1.61 -3.03 -6.68
N ILE A 83 0.84 -2.61 -7.68
CA ILE A 83 0.65 -1.20 -8.06
C ILE A 83 -0.84 -0.90 -8.21
N VAL A 84 -1.27 0.26 -7.71
CA VAL A 84 -2.62 0.81 -7.92
C VAL A 84 -2.51 2.21 -8.52
N PHE A 85 -3.26 2.44 -9.61
CA PHE A 85 -3.29 3.70 -10.38
C PHE A 85 -4.47 4.57 -9.94
N TRP A 86 -4.46 5.06 -8.70
CA TRP A 86 -5.59 5.79 -8.11
C TRP A 86 -6.01 7.03 -8.90
N GLU A 87 -5.02 7.82 -9.35
CA GLU A 87 -5.27 9.11 -10.02
C GLU A 87 -5.52 8.95 -11.53
N MET A 88 -4.96 7.91 -12.14
CA MET A 88 -5.00 7.75 -13.61
C MET A 88 -6.09 6.79 -14.08
N GLY A 89 -6.58 5.90 -13.21
CA GLY A 89 -7.59 4.92 -13.54
C GLY A 89 -7.18 3.84 -14.56
N LYS A 90 -5.91 3.86 -15.03
CA LYS A 90 -5.36 2.85 -15.95
C LYS A 90 -3.83 2.82 -15.91
N GLN A 91 -3.26 1.74 -16.41
CA GLN A 91 -1.81 1.61 -16.54
C GLN A 91 -1.25 2.65 -17.51
N PRO A 92 -0.23 3.43 -17.12
CA PRO A 92 0.51 4.28 -18.03
C PRO A 92 1.29 3.49 -19.08
N GLU A 93 1.32 3.97 -20.30
CA GLU A 93 2.00 3.32 -21.42
C GLU A 93 3.51 3.11 -21.21
N PHE A 94 4.15 3.97 -20.39
CA PHE A 94 5.58 3.85 -20.09
C PHE A 94 5.95 2.71 -19.12
N LEU A 95 4.96 2.11 -18.45
CA LEU A 95 5.21 0.94 -17.59
C LEU A 95 5.17 -0.33 -18.44
N SER A 96 6.30 -1.01 -18.50
CA SER A 96 6.40 -2.25 -19.27
C SER A 96 5.59 -3.39 -18.66
N HIS A 97 5.11 -4.29 -19.50
CA HIS A 97 4.43 -5.51 -19.08
C HIS A 97 5.28 -6.40 -18.15
N ASN A 98 6.61 -6.33 -18.25
CA ASN A 98 7.52 -7.08 -17.39
C ASN A 98 7.54 -6.58 -15.96
N ILE A 99 7.18 -5.29 -15.72
CA ILE A 99 7.12 -4.71 -14.38
C ILE A 99 5.75 -4.90 -13.77
N VAL A 100 4.68 -4.75 -14.54
CA VAL A 100 3.30 -4.70 -14.02
C VAL A 100 2.50 -5.96 -14.34
N GLY A 101 3.02 -6.86 -15.18
CA GLY A 101 2.30 -8.04 -15.64
C GLY A 101 1.10 -7.68 -16.51
N ARG A 102 0.11 -8.57 -16.59
CA ARG A 102 -1.17 -8.25 -17.22
C ARG A 102 -1.95 -7.34 -16.30
N THR A 103 -2.24 -6.14 -16.74
CA THR A 103 -3.03 -5.19 -15.96
C THR A 103 -4.50 -5.30 -16.29
N ALA A 104 -5.33 -5.27 -15.26
CA ALA A 104 -6.62 -4.65 -15.38
C ALA A 104 -6.40 -3.12 -15.39
N GLU A 105 -7.39 -2.38 -15.86
CA GLU A 105 -7.23 -0.95 -16.19
C GLU A 105 -6.61 -0.09 -15.08
N CYS A 106 -6.83 -0.42 -13.79
CA CYS A 106 -6.51 0.44 -12.66
C CYS A 106 -5.45 -0.13 -11.70
N TYR A 107 -4.90 -1.32 -11.96
CA TYR A 107 -3.91 -2.01 -11.10
C TYR A 107 -3.12 -3.07 -11.86
N SER A 108 -1.97 -3.46 -11.29
CA SER A 108 -1.15 -4.54 -11.83
C SER A 108 -1.64 -5.92 -11.41
N SER A 109 -1.25 -6.95 -12.17
CA SER A 109 -1.59 -8.36 -11.89
C SER A 109 -0.48 -9.13 -11.16
N THR A 110 0.62 -8.46 -10.83
CA THR A 110 1.76 -9.05 -10.11
C THR A 110 1.70 -8.72 -8.63
N MET A 111 2.50 -9.40 -7.82
CA MET A 111 2.63 -9.16 -6.39
C MET A 111 4.04 -8.74 -6.00
N GLN A 112 4.17 -8.08 -4.85
CA GLN A 112 5.42 -7.82 -4.14
C GLN A 112 5.47 -8.67 -2.86
N PRO A 113 6.63 -8.75 -2.16
CA PRO A 113 6.73 -9.44 -0.87
C PRO A 113 5.62 -9.02 0.11
N PRO A 114 4.90 -10.00 0.72
CA PRO A 114 3.65 -9.76 1.44
C PRO A 114 3.85 -9.26 2.87
N ILE A 115 4.48 -8.11 3.07
CA ILE A 115 4.82 -7.57 4.39
C ILE A 115 3.68 -6.75 5.06
N ILE A 116 2.50 -6.69 4.43
CA ILE A 116 1.40 -5.83 4.89
C ILE A 116 0.92 -6.17 6.32
N ALA A 117 0.89 -7.45 6.70
CA ALA A 117 0.50 -7.84 8.06
C ALA A 117 1.46 -7.28 9.11
N TYR A 118 2.77 -7.27 8.81
CA TYR A 118 3.77 -6.67 9.68
C TYR A 118 3.56 -5.15 9.81
N ALA A 119 3.29 -4.45 8.72
CA ALA A 119 3.02 -3.01 8.76
C ALA A 119 1.77 -2.68 9.59
N VAL A 120 0.67 -3.42 9.38
CA VAL A 120 -0.57 -3.27 10.14
C VAL A 120 -0.35 -3.54 11.64
N GLU A 121 0.39 -4.59 11.98
CA GLU A 121 0.73 -4.92 13.36
C GLU A 121 1.56 -3.82 14.04
N ARG A 122 2.55 -3.25 13.33
CA ARG A 122 3.36 -2.14 13.81
C ARG A 122 2.51 -0.90 14.10
N ILE A 123 1.56 -0.57 13.21
CA ILE A 123 0.63 0.54 13.41
C ILE A 123 -0.27 0.27 14.62
N TYR A 124 -0.85 -0.92 14.72
CA TYR A 124 -1.70 -1.28 15.84
C TYR A 124 -0.96 -1.17 17.18
N ARG A 125 0.24 -1.71 17.29
CA ARG A 125 1.06 -1.57 18.51
C ARG A 125 1.37 -0.12 18.88
N ALA A 126 1.55 0.76 17.89
CA ALA A 126 1.86 2.15 18.13
C ALA A 126 0.63 3.00 18.50
N THR A 127 -0.58 2.58 18.08
CA THR A 127 -1.80 3.39 18.20
C THR A 127 -2.81 2.82 19.19
N GLY A 128 -2.85 1.49 19.39
CA GLY A 128 -3.91 0.80 20.13
C GLY A 128 -5.29 0.86 19.45
N ASP A 129 -5.34 1.21 18.14
CA ASP A 129 -6.60 1.44 17.41
C ASP A 129 -7.27 0.11 17.05
N GLU A 130 -8.23 -0.30 17.88
CA GLU A 130 -9.01 -1.53 17.69
C GLU A 130 -9.93 -1.48 16.48
N GLU A 131 -10.41 -0.31 16.08
CA GLU A 131 -11.23 -0.16 14.87
C GLU A 131 -10.39 -0.42 13.62
N PHE A 132 -9.19 0.15 13.56
CA PHE A 132 -8.23 -0.10 12.49
C PHE A 132 -7.89 -1.61 12.41
N ARG A 133 -7.60 -2.25 13.54
CA ARG A 133 -7.30 -3.68 13.61
C ARG A 133 -8.47 -4.53 13.10
N ARG A 134 -9.69 -4.26 13.58
CA ARG A 134 -10.90 -4.98 13.15
C ARG A 134 -11.19 -4.82 11.66
N HIS A 135 -10.87 -3.66 11.08
CA HIS A 135 -10.97 -3.44 9.64
C HIS A 135 -9.91 -4.23 8.86
N ALA A 136 -8.68 -4.30 9.36
CA ALA A 136 -7.56 -4.94 8.66
C ALA A 136 -7.65 -6.48 8.64
N ILE A 137 -8.04 -7.12 9.74
CA ILE A 137 -8.02 -8.57 9.89
C ILE A 137 -8.72 -9.33 8.75
N PRO A 138 -9.97 -9.03 8.37
CA PRO A 138 -10.64 -9.76 7.30
C PRO A 138 -9.95 -9.61 5.94
N VAL A 139 -9.43 -8.41 5.63
CA VAL A 139 -8.72 -8.14 4.37
C VAL A 139 -7.41 -8.91 4.31
N LEU A 140 -6.63 -8.87 5.39
CA LEU A 140 -5.37 -9.62 5.48
C LEU A 140 -5.62 -11.14 5.41
N THR A 141 -6.64 -11.64 6.11
CA THR A 141 -7.01 -13.06 6.06
C THR A 141 -7.35 -13.50 4.63
N ALA A 142 -8.12 -12.70 3.89
CA ALA A 142 -8.44 -12.98 2.49
C ALA A 142 -7.20 -12.97 1.60
N TYR A 143 -6.30 -12.00 1.81
CA TYR A 143 -5.07 -11.87 1.04
C TYR A 143 -4.10 -13.04 1.28
N TYR A 144 -3.85 -13.43 2.54
CA TYR A 144 -2.96 -14.55 2.82
C TYR A 144 -3.54 -15.89 2.35
N ARG A 145 -4.86 -16.10 2.45
CA ARG A 145 -5.53 -17.26 1.84
C ARG A 145 -5.43 -17.27 0.31
N TRP A 146 -5.43 -16.09 -0.31
CA TRP A 146 -5.18 -15.99 -1.75
C TRP A 146 -3.75 -16.41 -2.08
N LEU A 147 -2.75 -15.98 -1.30
CA LEU A 147 -1.35 -16.38 -1.47
C LEU A 147 -1.18 -17.91 -1.37
N GLU A 148 -1.69 -18.52 -0.30
CA GLU A 148 -1.68 -19.98 -0.11
C GLU A 148 -2.27 -20.70 -1.33
N ARG A 149 -3.46 -20.32 -1.77
CA ARG A 149 -4.15 -20.96 -2.88
C ARG A 149 -3.49 -20.76 -4.24
N VAL A 150 -2.91 -19.58 -4.51
CA VAL A 150 -2.51 -19.18 -5.87
C VAL A 150 -0.99 -19.20 -6.04
N ARG A 151 -0.23 -19.05 -4.97
CA ARG A 151 1.24 -18.94 -5.02
C ARG A 151 1.97 -20.13 -4.42
N ASP A 152 1.25 -20.91 -3.64
CA ASP A 152 1.73 -22.14 -3.01
C ASP A 152 0.72 -23.30 -3.24
N PRO A 153 0.41 -23.63 -4.52
CA PRO A 153 -0.61 -24.61 -4.85
C PRO A 153 -0.21 -26.06 -4.52
N ASP A 154 1.06 -26.31 -4.31
CA ASP A 154 1.67 -27.59 -3.95
C ASP A 154 2.00 -27.70 -2.44
N GLU A 155 1.70 -26.63 -1.67
CA GLU A 155 1.81 -26.57 -0.21
C GLU A 155 3.22 -26.90 0.32
N ASP A 156 4.26 -26.52 -0.46
CA ASP A 156 5.66 -26.76 -0.07
C ASP A 156 6.30 -25.61 0.74
N GLY A 157 5.58 -24.51 0.98
CA GLY A 157 6.00 -23.34 1.75
C GLY A 157 6.79 -22.34 0.94
#